data_faf06f27c8a2bca34ae97f1105aa9150
#
_entry.id   faf06f27c8a2bca34ae97f1105aa9150
#
_cell.length_a   1.000
_cell.length_b   1.000
_cell.length_c   1.000
_cell.angle_alpha   90.00
_cell.angle_beta   90.00
_cell.angle_gamma   90.00
#
_symmetry.space_group_name_H-M   'P 1'
#
loop_
_entity.id
_entity.type
_entity.pdbx_description
1 polymer ?
#
loop_
_entity_poly.entity_id
_entity_poly.type
_entity_poly.pdbx_seq_one_letter_code
_entity_poly.pdbx_strand_id
1 'polypeptide(L)'
;ASDVYKRQVQVTGRFAGGMASGLKLKYEKGSVLVTGELVMRKLLSEPNRTYQNKSEETVSLSEGNYLPSAFFCLIPVTKQDTMTGYVICGGGNGHGIGLSQNCAYQLLEQGKTWQEILLFFYQGIAFDTITW
;
A
#
# COMPACT_ATOMS: atom_id res chain seq x y z
N ALA A 1 9.09 25.97 -10.57
CA ALA A 1 10.13 25.02 -10.13
C ALA A 1 10.43 25.11 -8.63
N SER A 2 10.26 26.29 -7.98
CA SER A 2 10.52 26.46 -6.55
C SER A 2 9.48 25.81 -5.62
N ASP A 3 8.26 25.59 -6.07
CA ASP A 3 7.16 25.02 -5.23
C ASP A 3 7.25 23.50 -5.03
N VAL A 4 8.00 22.80 -5.86
CA VAL A 4 8.16 21.32 -5.77
C VAL A 4 8.97 20.94 -4.53
N TYR A 5 9.87 21.78 -4.08
CA TYR A 5 10.81 21.47 -2.98
C TYR A 5 10.25 21.70 -1.56
N LYS A 6 9.07 22.31 -1.42
CA LYS A 6 8.44 22.56 -0.13
C LYS A 6 7.29 21.60 0.21
N ARG A 7 7.08 20.59 -0.59
CA ARG A 7 6.01 19.60 -0.35
C ARG A 7 6.51 18.51 0.59
N GLN A 8 5.93 18.45 1.77
CA GLN A 8 6.15 17.33 2.69
C GLN A 8 5.02 16.30 2.53
N VAL A 9 5.41 15.04 2.44
CA VAL A 9 4.49 13.90 2.43
C VAL A 9 4.69 13.12 3.71
N GLN A 10 3.62 12.84 4.41
CA GLN A 10 3.64 12.14 5.70
C GLN A 10 2.54 11.09 5.75
N VAL A 11 2.88 9.87 6.18
CA VAL A 11 1.88 8.87 6.57
C VAL A 11 1.26 9.32 7.89
N THR A 12 -0.06 9.53 7.92
CA THR A 12 -0.77 10.06 9.10
C THR A 12 -1.29 9.00 10.04
N GLY A 13 -1.38 7.75 9.57
CA GLY A 13 -1.85 6.64 10.39
C GLY A 13 -1.71 5.32 9.65
N ARG A 14 -1.92 4.24 10.38
CA ARG A 14 -1.88 2.87 9.86
C ARG A 14 -3.03 2.06 10.41
N PHE A 15 -3.53 1.15 9.59
CA PHE A 15 -4.42 0.07 10.05
C PHE A 15 -3.64 -0.93 10.90
N ALA A 16 -4.33 -1.78 11.64
CA ALA A 16 -3.74 -2.81 12.50
C ALA A 16 -2.75 -3.72 11.75
N GLY A 17 -2.99 -3.99 10.47
CA GLY A 17 -2.09 -4.76 9.59
C GLY A 17 -0.87 -3.97 9.07
N GLY A 18 -0.67 -2.72 9.49
CA GLY A 18 0.49 -1.89 9.11
C GLY A 18 0.33 -1.12 7.80
N MET A 19 -0.74 -1.33 7.04
CA MET A 19 -1.06 -0.57 5.82
C MET A 19 -1.29 0.90 6.16
N ALA A 20 -0.80 1.82 5.33
CA ALA A 20 -1.08 3.24 5.50
C ALA A 20 -2.58 3.51 5.39
N SER A 21 -3.12 4.26 6.34
CA SER A 21 -4.54 4.68 6.36
C SER A 21 -4.75 6.09 5.79
N GLY A 22 -3.70 6.89 5.68
CA GLY A 22 -3.75 8.22 5.11
C GLY A 22 -2.38 8.80 4.82
N LEU A 23 -2.35 9.71 3.86
CA LEU A 23 -1.21 10.55 3.51
C LEU A 23 -1.59 12.02 3.67
N LYS A 24 -0.78 12.76 4.38
CA LYS A 24 -0.88 14.21 4.46
C LYS A 24 0.15 14.84 3.53
N LEU A 25 -0.34 15.60 2.57
CA LEU A 25 0.48 16.42 1.69
C LEU A 25 0.49 17.84 2.23
N LYS A 26 1.65 18.35 2.61
CA LYS A 26 1.83 19.75 3.04
C LYS A 26 2.45 20.57 1.93
N TYR A 27 1.94 21.75 1.71
CA TYR A 27 2.44 22.73 0.76
C TYR A 27 2.33 24.14 1.38
N GLU A 28 2.91 25.15 0.75
CA GLU A 28 3.00 26.50 1.36
C GLU A 28 1.67 27.07 1.87
N LYS A 29 0.58 26.86 1.14
CA LYS A 29 -0.73 27.45 1.44
C LYS A 29 -1.67 26.54 2.21
N GLY A 30 -1.22 25.34 2.63
CA GLY A 30 -2.10 24.42 3.35
C GLY A 30 -1.65 22.97 3.35
N SER A 31 -2.61 22.09 3.56
CA SER A 31 -2.39 20.64 3.48
C SER A 31 -3.63 19.91 2.99
N VAL A 32 -3.42 18.79 2.35
CA VAL A 32 -4.47 17.86 1.92
C VAL A 32 -4.26 16.52 2.58
N LEU A 33 -5.32 15.91 3.07
CA LEU A 33 -5.34 14.54 3.54
C LEU A 33 -5.89 13.64 2.43
N VAL A 34 -5.10 12.67 2.03
CA VAL A 34 -5.48 11.66 1.04
C VAL A 34 -5.75 10.36 1.77
N THR A 35 -6.91 9.78 1.58
CA THR A 35 -7.34 8.49 2.12
C THR A 35 -7.66 7.52 0.99
N GLY A 36 -7.80 6.24 1.33
CA GLY A 36 -8.02 5.19 0.34
C GLY A 36 -6.71 4.61 -0.21
N GLU A 37 -6.53 3.30 -0.01
CA GLU A 37 -5.27 2.62 -0.33
C GLU A 37 -4.90 2.74 -1.82
N LEU A 38 -5.88 2.55 -2.71
CA LEU A 38 -5.67 2.65 -4.14
C LEU A 38 -5.30 4.07 -4.58
N VAL A 39 -5.91 5.08 -3.98
CA VAL A 39 -5.63 6.49 -4.27
C VAL A 39 -4.20 6.84 -3.85
N MET A 40 -3.78 6.41 -2.65
CA MET A 40 -2.41 6.62 -2.17
C MET A 40 -1.38 5.92 -3.04
N ARG A 41 -1.66 4.67 -3.44
CA ARG A 41 -0.79 3.89 -4.34
C ARG A 41 -0.61 4.58 -5.69
N LYS A 42 -1.70 5.04 -6.31
CA LYS A 42 -1.68 5.78 -7.58
C LYS A 42 -0.96 7.13 -7.45
N LEU A 43 -1.22 7.87 -6.37
CA LEU A 43 -0.60 9.18 -6.14
C LEU A 43 0.92 9.09 -6.04
N LEU A 44 1.44 8.02 -5.41
CA LEU A 44 2.87 7.81 -5.24
C LEU A 44 3.53 7.11 -6.44
N SER A 45 2.75 6.73 -7.44
CA SER A 45 3.21 6.04 -8.64
C SER A 45 3.29 7.01 -9.79
N GLU A 46 4.42 7.74 -9.88
CA GLU A 46 4.64 8.58 -11.05
C GLU A 46 4.95 7.73 -12.30
N PRO A 47 4.45 8.13 -13.48
CA PRO A 47 4.81 7.49 -14.74
C PRO A 47 6.33 7.41 -14.92
N ASN A 48 6.80 6.30 -15.48
CA ASN A 48 8.23 6.02 -15.76
C ASN A 48 9.14 5.88 -14.53
N ARG A 49 8.61 5.76 -13.32
CA ARG A 49 9.40 5.33 -12.16
C ARG A 49 9.58 3.84 -12.15
N THR A 50 10.69 3.42 -11.59
CA THR A 50 11.01 2.02 -11.35
C THR A 50 11.11 1.75 -9.86
N TYR A 51 10.85 0.53 -9.45
CA TYR A 51 11.18 0.05 -8.11
C TYR A 51 11.94 -1.28 -8.21
N GLN A 52 12.71 -1.60 -7.19
CA GLN A 52 13.35 -2.90 -7.07
C GLN A 52 12.44 -3.82 -6.24
N ASN A 53 12.15 -4.99 -6.78
CA ASN A 53 11.43 -6.03 -6.06
C ASN A 53 12.38 -6.83 -5.14
N LYS A 54 11.84 -7.80 -4.40
CA LYS A 54 12.60 -8.65 -3.49
C LYS A 54 13.73 -9.45 -4.19
N SER A 55 13.59 -9.72 -5.47
CA SER A 55 14.59 -10.43 -6.31
C SER A 55 15.59 -9.47 -6.96
N GLU A 56 15.64 -8.20 -6.51
CA GLU A 56 16.47 -7.12 -7.07
C GLU A 56 16.18 -6.79 -8.54
N GLU A 57 15.08 -7.31 -9.08
CA GLU A 57 14.64 -6.98 -10.44
C GLU A 57 14.04 -5.58 -10.47
N THR A 58 14.41 -4.82 -11.50
CA THR A 58 13.85 -3.51 -11.75
C THR A 58 12.50 -3.64 -12.44
N VAL A 59 11.44 -3.23 -11.77
CA VAL A 59 10.07 -3.24 -12.30
C VAL A 59 9.67 -1.81 -12.66
N SER A 60 9.24 -1.60 -13.89
CA SER A 60 8.72 -0.31 -14.33
C SER A 60 7.28 -0.11 -13.89
N LEU A 61 6.99 1.07 -13.35
CA LEU A 61 5.61 1.56 -13.16
C LEU A 61 5.15 2.15 -14.50
N SER A 62 4.77 1.28 -15.45
CA SER A 62 4.17 1.69 -16.70
C SER A 62 2.76 2.27 -16.48
N GLU A 63 2.22 2.90 -17.51
CA GLU A 63 0.86 3.44 -17.47
C GLU A 63 -0.16 2.37 -17.06
N GLY A 64 -0.91 2.63 -16.00
CA GLY A 64 -1.83 1.67 -15.38
C GLY A 64 -1.23 0.83 -14.25
N ASN A 65 0.08 0.82 -14.06
CA ASN A 65 0.72 0.18 -12.91
C ASN A 65 0.92 1.20 -11.77
N TYR A 66 0.69 0.76 -10.56
CA TYR A 66 0.88 1.55 -9.35
C TYR A 66 1.55 0.71 -8.26
N LEU A 67 1.97 1.33 -7.17
CA LEU A 67 2.64 0.63 -6.07
C LEU A 67 1.89 -0.66 -5.70
N PRO A 68 2.60 -1.76 -5.46
CA PRO A 68 1.97 -3.06 -5.21
C PRO A 68 1.02 -3.08 -4.01
N SER A 69 1.28 -2.24 -3.00
CA SER A 69 0.43 -2.14 -1.80
C SER A 69 0.56 -0.78 -1.13
N ALA A 70 -0.30 -0.49 -0.16
CA ALA A 70 -0.15 0.65 0.74
C ALA A 70 0.65 0.32 2.01
N PHE A 71 1.32 -0.82 2.06
CA PHE A 71 2.25 -1.19 3.13
C PHE A 71 3.63 -0.63 2.83
N PHE A 72 3.83 0.65 3.09
CA PHE A 72 5.08 1.35 2.80
C PHE A 72 5.44 2.36 3.91
N CYS A 73 6.70 2.76 3.93
CA CYS A 73 7.20 3.93 4.64
C CYS A 73 7.87 4.89 3.66
N LEU A 74 7.94 6.14 4.06
CA LEU A 74 8.57 7.24 3.33
C LEU A 74 9.83 7.64 4.08
N ILE A 75 10.97 7.51 3.44
CA ILE A 75 12.27 7.91 3.99
C ILE A 75 12.68 9.19 3.29
N PRO A 76 12.77 10.33 4.00
CA PRO A 76 13.17 11.59 3.38
C PRO A 76 14.62 11.52 2.90
N VAL A 77 14.86 12.06 1.72
CA VAL A 77 16.20 12.22 1.15
C VAL A 77 16.57 13.69 1.22
N THR A 78 17.70 13.99 1.84
CA THR A 78 18.23 15.35 1.96
C THR A 78 19.55 15.48 1.18
N LYS A 79 19.75 16.64 0.61
CA LYS A 79 21.03 17.04 -0.02
C LYS A 79 21.34 18.45 0.45
N GLN A 80 22.52 18.64 1.06
CA GLN A 80 22.93 19.93 1.65
C GLN A 80 21.85 20.54 2.54
N ASP A 81 21.35 19.74 3.51
CA ASP A 81 20.28 20.10 4.46
C ASP A 81 18.92 20.46 3.84
N THR A 82 18.78 20.29 2.53
CA THR A 82 17.51 20.51 1.82
C THR A 82 16.89 19.18 1.45
N MET A 83 15.61 18.98 1.79
CA MET A 83 14.87 17.77 1.40
C MET A 83 14.63 17.80 -0.10
N THR A 84 15.10 16.76 -0.79
CA THR A 84 15.03 16.62 -2.26
C THR A 84 13.99 15.58 -2.71
N GLY A 85 13.48 14.77 -1.80
CA GLY A 85 12.50 13.75 -2.14
C GLY A 85 12.33 12.70 -1.06
N TYR A 86 11.76 11.56 -1.45
CA TYR A 86 11.56 10.40 -0.59
C TYR A 86 11.99 9.12 -1.31
N VAL A 87 12.58 8.21 -0.55
CA VAL A 87 12.64 6.80 -0.92
C VAL A 87 11.41 6.12 -0.32
N ILE A 88 10.70 5.37 -1.14
CA ILE A 88 9.54 4.57 -0.71
C ILE A 88 10.02 3.14 -0.50
N CYS A 89 9.94 2.65 0.72
CA CYS A 89 10.22 1.27 1.07
C CYS A 89 8.93 0.60 1.52
N GLY A 90 8.65 -0.58 1.01
CA GLY A 90 7.41 -1.26 1.34
C GLY A 90 7.42 -2.74 1.00
N GLY A 91 6.28 -3.38 1.16
CA GLY A 91 6.10 -4.79 0.89
C GLY A 91 4.65 -5.15 0.61
N GLY A 92 4.42 -6.43 0.33
CA GLY A 92 3.10 -6.94 0.04
C GLY A 92 2.60 -6.62 -1.37
N ASN A 93 1.51 -7.26 -1.74
CA ASN A 93 0.82 -7.06 -3.00
C ASN A 93 -0.70 -7.15 -2.77
N GLY A 94 -1.42 -6.09 -3.12
CA GLY A 94 -2.87 -6.01 -2.95
C GLY A 94 -3.32 -4.97 -1.91
N HIS A 95 -4.61 -5.01 -1.61
CA HIS A 95 -5.27 -3.98 -0.78
C HIS A 95 -5.10 -4.20 0.74
N GLY A 96 -4.77 -5.42 1.20
CA GLY A 96 -4.53 -5.72 2.61
C GLY A 96 -5.76 -5.68 3.54
N ILE A 97 -6.98 -5.72 2.97
CA ILE A 97 -8.23 -5.50 3.72
C ILE A 97 -9.02 -6.81 3.90
N GLY A 98 -8.67 -7.86 3.20
CA GLY A 98 -9.45 -9.09 3.24
C GLY A 98 -8.65 -10.31 2.83
N LEU A 99 -9.34 -11.29 2.25
CA LEU A 99 -8.78 -12.56 1.87
C LEU A 99 -7.65 -12.42 0.85
N SER A 100 -6.48 -12.94 1.18
CA SER A 100 -5.39 -13.11 0.22
C SER A 100 -5.63 -14.37 -0.61
N GLN A 101 -5.85 -14.20 -1.92
CA GLN A 101 -6.09 -15.33 -2.83
C GLN A 101 -4.92 -16.33 -2.81
N ASN A 102 -3.68 -15.85 -2.83
CA ASN A 102 -2.50 -16.72 -2.79
C ASN A 102 -2.40 -17.51 -1.48
N CYS A 103 -2.67 -16.86 -0.35
CA CYS A 103 -2.65 -17.53 0.94
C CYS A 103 -3.83 -18.52 1.06
N ALA A 104 -5.02 -18.17 0.57
CA ALA A 104 -6.17 -19.07 0.54
C ALA A 104 -5.88 -20.33 -0.31
N TYR A 105 -5.24 -20.15 -1.45
CA TYR A 105 -4.80 -21.27 -2.29
C TYR A 105 -3.81 -22.19 -1.56
N GLN A 106 -2.80 -21.65 -0.90
CA GLN A 106 -1.85 -22.44 -0.12
C GLN A 106 -2.51 -23.19 1.04
N LEU A 107 -3.48 -22.56 1.72
CA LEU A 107 -4.26 -23.24 2.77
C LEU A 107 -5.11 -24.39 2.21
N LEU A 108 -5.69 -24.20 1.02
CA LEU A 108 -6.43 -25.25 0.33
C LEU A 108 -5.52 -26.45 -0.04
N GLU A 109 -4.30 -26.17 -0.54
CA GLU A 109 -3.30 -27.21 -0.82
C GLU A 109 -2.87 -27.98 0.45
N GLN A 110 -2.91 -27.34 1.61
CA GLN A 110 -2.68 -27.96 2.91
C GLN A 110 -3.89 -28.76 3.44
N GLY A 111 -4.97 -28.85 2.66
CA GLY A 111 -6.16 -29.59 3.00
C GLY A 111 -7.15 -28.85 3.89
N LYS A 112 -7.02 -27.52 4.02
CA LYS A 112 -7.99 -26.70 4.77
C LYS A 112 -9.30 -26.60 4.02
N THR A 113 -10.41 -26.67 4.74
CA THR A 113 -11.75 -26.45 4.20
C THR A 113 -11.98 -24.97 3.90
N TRP A 114 -12.96 -24.64 3.06
CA TRP A 114 -13.31 -23.27 2.76
C TRP A 114 -13.77 -22.49 4.00
N GLN A 115 -14.45 -23.18 4.96
CA GLN A 115 -14.85 -22.58 6.23
C GLN A 115 -13.64 -22.18 7.08
N GLU A 116 -12.65 -23.09 7.21
CA GLU A 116 -11.42 -22.81 7.95
C GLU A 116 -10.64 -21.66 7.30
N ILE A 117 -10.61 -21.59 5.97
CA ILE A 117 -9.95 -20.51 5.23
C ILE A 117 -10.65 -19.18 5.50
N LEU A 118 -11.98 -19.13 5.43
CA LEU A 118 -12.72 -17.90 5.71
C LEU A 118 -12.55 -17.45 7.17
N LEU A 119 -12.58 -18.36 8.13
CA LEU A 119 -12.35 -18.05 9.54
C LEU A 119 -10.92 -17.59 9.83
N PHE A 120 -9.95 -18.02 9.04
CA PHE A 120 -8.57 -17.55 9.13
C PHE A 120 -8.45 -16.06 8.77
N PHE A 121 -9.17 -15.61 7.74
CA PHE A 121 -9.10 -14.22 7.28
C PHE A 121 -10.10 -13.29 7.98
N TYR A 122 -11.24 -13.82 8.39
CA TYR A 122 -12.35 -13.03 8.95
C TYR A 122 -12.73 -13.57 10.33
N GLN A 123 -12.32 -12.84 11.35
CA GLN A 123 -12.67 -13.20 12.74
C GLN A 123 -14.11 -12.80 13.07
N GLY A 124 -14.78 -13.64 13.85
CA GLY A 124 -16.12 -13.34 14.35
C GLY A 124 -17.25 -13.50 13.32
N ILE A 125 -17.00 -14.13 12.18
CA ILE A 125 -18.05 -14.50 11.23
C ILE A 125 -18.73 -15.80 11.63
N ALA A 126 -19.99 -15.96 11.21
CA ALA A 126 -20.73 -17.22 11.27
C ALA A 126 -21.20 -17.59 9.86
N PHE A 127 -21.38 -18.88 9.63
CA PHE A 127 -21.92 -19.40 8.37
C PHE A 127 -23.41 -19.65 8.52
N ASP A 128 -24.18 -19.27 7.52
CA ASP A 128 -25.60 -19.55 7.44
C ASP A 128 -25.95 -20.08 6.04
N THR A 129 -27.06 -20.80 5.94
CA THR A 129 -27.55 -21.38 4.68
C THR A 129 -28.76 -20.58 4.23
N ILE A 130 -28.65 -20.00 3.03
CA ILE A 130 -29.80 -19.38 2.36
C ILE A 130 -30.56 -20.46 1.60
N THR A 131 -31.78 -20.72 2.00
CA THR A 131 -32.74 -21.56 1.24
C THR A 131 -33.57 -20.67 0.35
N TRP A 132 -33.64 -20.99 -0.93
CA TRP A 132 -34.45 -20.28 -1.96
C TRP A 132 -35.84 -20.88 -2.01
#